data_978f56b9e0cb07b3f78d79a0323c563c
#
_entry.id   978f56b9e0cb07b3f78d79a0323c563c
#
_cell.length_a   1.000
_cell.length_b   1.000
_cell.length_c   1.000
_cell.angle_alpha   90.00
_cell.angle_beta   90.00
_cell.angle_gamma   90.00
#
_symmetry.space_group_name_H-M   'P 1'
#
loop_
_entity.id
_entity.type
_entity.pdbx_description
1 polymer ?
#
loop_
_entity_poly.entity_id
_entity_poly.type
_entity_poly.pdbx_seq_one_letter_code
_entity_poly.pdbx_strand_id
1 'polypeptide(L)'
;MKNNILFNKENLFIVFLFFFSLLINQYYGNKGIFPVDSFSHFDTGFRILLGEYPFKDYWVVSGPFVDYLQAIFFYLFGVNWQSYVLHASFLNVVLSITTFIVLRNFNLNIYYSFVYSSLFSILA
;
A
#
# COMPACT_ATOMS: atom_id res chain seq x y z
N MET A 1 -7.37 -33.35 -16.35
CA MET A 1 -6.90 -32.01 -16.76
C MET A 1 -5.94 -31.49 -15.67
N LYS A 2 -4.63 -31.51 -15.93
CA LYS A 2 -3.64 -30.92 -15.03
C LYS A 2 -3.71 -29.40 -15.20
N ASN A 3 -4.39 -28.71 -14.30
CA ASN A 3 -4.25 -27.26 -14.19
C ASN A 3 -2.82 -26.97 -13.71
N ASN A 4 -1.97 -26.57 -14.62
CA ASN A 4 -0.67 -25.98 -14.28
C ASN A 4 -0.93 -24.64 -13.60
N ILE A 5 -1.15 -24.66 -12.29
CA ILE A 5 -1.50 -23.50 -11.44
C ILE A 5 -0.38 -22.43 -11.45
N LEU A 6 0.83 -22.80 -11.81
CA LEU A 6 2.03 -21.94 -11.71
C LEU A 6 2.25 -20.97 -12.90
N PHE A 7 1.54 -21.09 -14.02
CA PHE A 7 1.78 -20.25 -15.21
C PHE A 7 0.51 -19.71 -15.86
N ASN A 8 -0.49 -19.34 -15.07
CA ASN A 8 -1.58 -18.55 -15.59
C ASN A 8 -1.10 -17.10 -15.78
N LYS A 9 -1.40 -16.48 -16.94
CA LYS A 9 -1.05 -15.07 -17.24
C LYS A 9 -1.51 -14.10 -16.13
N GLU A 10 -2.63 -14.38 -15.49
CA GLU A 10 -3.12 -13.59 -14.38
C GLU A 10 -2.17 -13.61 -13.18
N ASN A 11 -1.68 -14.79 -12.80
CA ASN A 11 -0.72 -14.93 -11.69
C ASN A 11 0.60 -14.20 -12.01
N LEU A 12 1.05 -14.28 -13.27
CA LEU A 12 2.25 -13.57 -13.70
C LEU A 12 2.09 -12.05 -13.57
N PHE A 13 0.95 -11.50 -13.99
CA PHE A 13 0.66 -10.07 -13.85
C PHE A 13 0.50 -9.62 -12.39
N ILE A 14 -0.10 -10.45 -11.54
CA ILE A 14 -0.20 -10.18 -10.10
C ILE A 14 1.19 -10.14 -9.47
N VAL A 15 2.06 -11.10 -9.78
CA VAL A 15 3.45 -11.11 -9.27
C VAL A 15 4.22 -9.88 -9.77
N PHE A 16 4.04 -9.50 -11.02
CA PHE A 16 4.68 -8.29 -11.55
C PHE A 16 4.15 -7.03 -10.85
N LEU A 17 2.83 -6.90 -10.68
CA LEU A 17 2.23 -5.77 -9.95
C LEU A 17 2.72 -5.67 -8.52
N PHE A 18 2.87 -6.82 -7.85
CA PHE A 18 3.42 -6.86 -6.49
C PHE A 18 4.80 -6.19 -6.42
N PHE A 19 5.74 -6.64 -7.25
CA PHE A 19 7.09 -6.06 -7.25
C PHE A 19 7.13 -4.64 -7.79
N PHE A 20 6.36 -4.35 -8.83
CA PHE A 20 6.29 -3.02 -9.43
C PHE A 20 5.77 -1.98 -8.43
N SER A 21 4.63 -2.26 -7.77
CA SER A 21 4.03 -1.35 -6.79
C SER A 21 4.93 -1.13 -5.57
N LEU A 22 5.56 -2.21 -5.10
CA LEU A 22 6.49 -2.14 -3.99
C LEU A 22 7.71 -1.29 -4.34
N LEU A 23 8.35 -1.55 -5.47
CA LEU A 23 9.58 -0.87 -5.86
C LEU A 23 9.36 0.61 -6.22
N ILE A 24 8.26 0.93 -6.91
CA ILE A 24 7.97 2.32 -7.29
C ILE A 24 7.71 3.17 -6.05
N ASN A 25 6.96 2.65 -5.10
CA ASN A 25 6.67 3.36 -3.86
C ASN A 25 7.93 3.50 -2.98
N GLN A 26 8.77 2.45 -2.88
CA GLN A 26 10.08 2.54 -2.23
C GLN A 26 10.98 3.58 -2.88
N TYR A 27 11.00 3.64 -4.20
CA TYR A 27 11.82 4.62 -4.93
C TYR A 27 11.38 6.05 -4.63
N TYR A 28 10.08 6.36 -4.74
CA TYR A 28 9.57 7.71 -4.49
C TYR A 28 9.57 8.07 -3.00
N GLY A 29 9.22 7.16 -2.12
CA GLY A 29 9.21 7.37 -0.68
C GLY A 29 10.60 7.69 -0.09
N ASN A 30 11.67 7.29 -0.77
CA ASN A 30 13.04 7.64 -0.38
C ASN A 30 13.60 8.89 -1.10
N LYS A 31 12.84 9.50 -2.02
CA LYS A 31 13.28 10.73 -2.72
C LYS A 31 12.88 12.04 -2.05
N GLY A 32 11.83 12.01 -1.26
CA GLY A 32 11.34 13.21 -0.60
C GLY A 32 10.17 12.92 0.33
N ILE A 33 9.87 13.90 1.15
CA ILE A 33 8.81 13.88 2.15
C ILE A 33 7.78 14.93 1.73
N PHE A 34 6.50 14.56 1.69
CA PHE A 34 5.43 15.53 1.65
C PHE A 34 5.11 15.95 3.11
N PRO A 35 5.58 17.10 3.60
CA PRO A 35 5.72 17.31 5.04
C PRO A 35 4.44 17.18 5.84
N VAL A 36 3.33 17.72 5.33
CA VAL A 36 2.08 17.79 6.10
C VAL A 36 1.44 16.42 6.21
N ASP A 37 1.19 15.76 5.07
CA ASP A 37 0.43 14.49 5.05
C ASP A 37 1.27 13.32 5.58
N SER A 38 2.53 13.24 5.16
CA SER A 38 3.41 12.15 5.60
C SER A 38 3.66 12.17 7.11
N PHE A 39 3.91 13.36 7.68
CA PHE A 39 4.13 13.48 9.12
C PHE A 39 2.85 13.33 9.93
N SER A 40 1.69 13.69 9.40
CA SER A 40 0.42 13.44 10.07
C SER A 40 0.23 11.95 10.36
N HIS A 41 0.34 11.10 9.33
CA HIS A 41 0.22 9.65 9.52
C HIS A 41 1.38 9.02 10.29
N PHE A 42 2.58 9.57 10.19
CA PHE A 42 3.72 9.12 10.98
C PHE A 42 3.49 9.40 12.48
N ASP A 43 3.06 10.62 12.83
CA ASP A 43 2.77 11.01 14.22
C ASP A 43 1.62 10.19 14.80
N THR A 44 0.52 10.05 14.06
CA THR A 44 -0.66 9.30 14.54
C THR A 44 -0.34 7.82 14.76
N GLY A 45 0.43 7.19 13.88
CA GLY A 45 0.90 5.82 14.09
C GLY A 45 1.78 5.67 15.34
N PHE A 46 2.63 6.66 15.60
CA PHE A 46 3.45 6.67 16.82
C PHE A 46 2.62 6.87 18.09
N ARG A 47 1.63 7.78 18.09
CA ARG A 47 0.71 8.01 19.22
C ARG A 47 -0.05 6.75 19.61
N ILE A 48 -0.50 5.95 18.63
CA ILE A 48 -1.14 4.67 18.89
C ILE A 48 -0.21 3.72 19.66
N LEU A 49 1.09 3.68 19.32
CA LEU A 49 2.06 2.89 20.09
C LEU A 49 2.24 3.37 21.53
N LEU A 50 2.02 4.65 21.80
CA LEU A 50 2.02 5.21 23.16
C LEU A 50 0.72 4.93 23.94
N GLY A 51 -0.27 4.27 23.30
CA GLY A 51 -1.55 3.95 23.92
C GLY A 51 -2.61 5.05 23.79
N GLU A 52 -2.37 6.06 22.97
CA GLU A 52 -3.35 7.10 22.66
C GLU A 52 -4.38 6.60 21.65
N TYR A 53 -5.62 7.07 21.76
CA TYR A 53 -6.73 6.65 20.90
C TYR A 53 -7.13 7.77 19.92
N PRO A 54 -7.23 7.45 18.61
CA PRO A 54 -7.77 8.38 17.60
C PRO A 54 -9.15 8.91 17.99
N PHE A 55 -9.39 10.19 17.71
CA PHE A 55 -10.61 10.95 18.03
C PHE A 55 -10.90 11.18 19.53
N LYS A 56 -10.22 10.49 20.43
CA LYS A 56 -10.34 10.69 21.87
C LYS A 56 -9.20 11.56 22.39
N ASP A 57 -7.97 11.18 22.08
CA ASP A 57 -6.77 11.81 22.63
C ASP A 57 -6.12 12.76 21.61
N TYR A 58 -6.42 12.60 20.32
CA TYR A 58 -5.96 13.47 19.24
C TYR A 58 -6.91 13.44 18.04
N TRP A 59 -6.86 14.49 17.20
CA TRP A 59 -7.67 14.60 16.02
C TRP A 59 -7.06 13.83 14.85
N VAL A 60 -7.90 13.13 14.06
CA VAL A 60 -7.53 12.42 12.83
C VAL A 60 -8.37 12.93 11.67
N VAL A 61 -7.74 13.34 10.57
CA VAL A 61 -8.43 13.90 9.40
C VAL A 61 -9.06 12.82 8.53
N SER A 62 -8.38 11.68 8.34
CA SER A 62 -8.68 10.69 7.32
C SER A 62 -9.25 9.37 7.86
N GLY A 63 -9.48 9.22 9.12
CA GLY A 63 -9.91 7.94 9.72
C GLY A 63 -8.75 7.04 10.12
N PRO A 64 -8.94 6.23 11.17
CA PRO A 64 -7.83 5.65 11.94
C PRO A 64 -7.26 4.36 11.35
N PHE A 65 -7.85 3.79 10.31
CA PHE A 65 -7.44 2.48 9.78
C PHE A 65 -5.97 2.47 9.32
N VAL A 66 -5.58 3.49 8.55
CA VAL A 66 -4.20 3.65 8.05
C VAL A 66 -3.23 3.84 9.21
N ASP A 67 -3.62 4.61 10.22
CA ASP A 67 -2.80 4.89 11.39
C ASP A 67 -2.56 3.63 12.25
N TYR A 68 -3.56 2.79 12.45
CA TYR A 68 -3.40 1.49 13.12
C TYR A 68 -2.49 0.55 12.33
N LEU A 69 -2.61 0.50 11.01
CA LEU A 69 -1.67 -0.28 10.18
C LEU A 69 -0.25 0.27 10.30
N GLN A 70 -0.08 1.60 10.27
CA GLN A 70 1.21 2.24 10.48
C GLN A 70 1.81 1.87 11.84
N ALA A 71 1.00 1.88 12.90
CA ALA A 71 1.43 1.47 14.24
C ALA A 71 1.92 0.02 14.27
N ILE A 72 1.27 -0.90 13.55
CA ILE A 72 1.73 -2.29 13.42
C ILE A 72 3.11 -2.36 12.77
N PHE A 73 3.34 -1.61 11.69
CA PHE A 73 4.67 -1.57 11.04
C PHE A 73 5.73 -0.96 11.95
N PHE A 74 5.40 0.08 12.70
CA PHE A 74 6.29 0.66 13.70
C PHE A 74 6.60 -0.30 14.85
N TYR A 75 5.63 -1.08 15.30
CA TYR A 75 5.84 -2.11 16.31
C TYR A 75 6.79 -3.21 15.84
N LEU A 76 6.66 -3.64 14.56
CA LEU A 76 7.45 -4.73 14.00
C LEU A 76 8.87 -4.30 13.58
N PHE A 77 9.02 -3.11 13.00
CA PHE A 77 10.24 -2.66 12.34
C PHE A 77 10.88 -1.41 12.99
N GLY A 78 10.29 -0.92 14.08
CA GLY A 78 10.73 0.29 14.77
C GLY A 78 10.16 1.57 14.17
N VAL A 79 10.17 2.64 14.96
CA VAL A 79 9.66 3.97 14.56
C VAL A 79 10.73 4.68 13.75
N ASN A 80 10.66 4.56 12.45
CA ASN A 80 11.60 5.17 11.51
C ASN A 80 10.95 5.40 10.14
N TRP A 81 11.58 6.21 9.30
CA TRP A 81 11.08 6.55 7.96
C TRP A 81 10.91 5.33 7.05
N GLN A 82 11.84 4.37 7.12
CA GLN A 82 11.76 3.17 6.30
C GLN A 82 10.55 2.31 6.63
N SER A 83 10.18 2.20 7.91
CA SER A 83 8.97 1.49 8.34
C SER A 83 7.71 2.18 7.82
N TYR A 84 7.70 3.52 7.77
CA TYR A 84 6.63 4.30 7.16
C TYR A 84 6.51 4.02 5.65
N VAL A 85 7.61 4.12 4.92
CA VAL A 85 7.63 3.86 3.47
C VAL A 85 7.24 2.41 3.16
N LEU A 86 7.65 1.45 3.99
CA LEU A 86 7.29 0.04 3.84
C LEU A 86 5.78 -0.19 4.01
N HIS A 87 5.17 0.45 5.01
CA HIS A 87 3.73 0.43 5.20
C HIS A 87 2.98 0.99 3.99
N ALA A 88 3.37 2.18 3.51
CA ALA A 88 2.78 2.79 2.32
C ALA A 88 2.94 1.90 1.07
N SER A 89 4.11 1.29 0.91
CA SER A 89 4.38 0.34 -0.18
C SER A 89 3.48 -0.89 -0.10
N PHE A 90 3.25 -1.42 1.08
CA PHE A 90 2.34 -2.55 1.29
C PHE A 90 0.90 -2.19 0.91
N LEU A 91 0.41 -1.03 1.33
CA LEU A 91 -0.92 -0.55 0.94
C LEU A 91 -1.04 -0.37 -0.57
N ASN A 92 -0.05 0.23 -1.22
CA ASN A 92 -0.03 0.39 -2.68
C ASN A 92 -0.10 -0.97 -3.40
N VAL A 93 0.66 -1.96 -2.94
CA VAL A 93 0.60 -3.34 -3.48
C VAL A 93 -0.81 -3.92 -3.38
N VAL A 94 -1.42 -3.85 -2.18
CA VAL A 94 -2.78 -4.38 -1.95
C VAL A 94 -3.80 -3.69 -2.86
N LEU A 95 -3.76 -2.37 -2.94
CA LEU A 95 -4.70 -1.59 -3.74
C LEU A 95 -4.50 -1.84 -5.25
N SER A 96 -3.27 -1.92 -5.73
CA SER A 96 -2.97 -2.19 -7.14
C SER A 96 -3.43 -3.58 -7.59
N ILE A 97 -3.19 -4.60 -6.77
CA ILE A 97 -3.67 -5.96 -7.04
C ILE A 97 -5.19 -6.01 -6.96
N THR A 98 -5.80 -5.37 -5.97
CA THR A 98 -7.26 -5.29 -5.87
C THR A 98 -7.87 -4.61 -7.09
N THR A 99 -7.29 -3.52 -7.56
CA THR A 99 -7.70 -2.83 -8.79
C THR A 99 -7.64 -3.78 -9.99
N PHE A 100 -6.57 -4.55 -10.13
CA PHE A 100 -6.46 -5.55 -11.20
C PHE A 100 -7.58 -6.59 -11.12
N ILE A 101 -7.82 -7.17 -9.94
CA ILE A 101 -8.86 -8.19 -9.74
C ILE A 101 -10.26 -7.60 -10.04
N VAL A 102 -10.55 -6.40 -9.57
CA VAL A 102 -11.83 -5.72 -9.82
C VAL A 102 -12.05 -5.50 -11.33
N LEU A 103 -11.05 -4.99 -12.05
CA LEU A 103 -11.14 -4.80 -13.49
C LEU A 103 -11.32 -6.11 -14.24
N ARG A 104 -10.68 -7.19 -13.79
CA ARG A 104 -10.89 -8.54 -14.35
C ARG A 104 -12.32 -9.05 -14.11
N ASN A 105 -12.89 -8.78 -12.94
CA ASN A 105 -14.28 -9.16 -12.63
C ASN A 105 -15.31 -8.41 -13.49
N PHE A 106 -14.96 -7.20 -13.96
CA PHE A 106 -15.75 -6.48 -14.98
C PHE A 106 -15.50 -6.97 -16.42
N ASN A 107 -14.83 -8.11 -16.60
CA ASN A 107 -14.48 -8.69 -17.90
C ASN A 107 -13.59 -7.80 -18.79
N LEU A 108 -12.87 -6.85 -18.21
CA LEU A 108 -11.90 -6.07 -18.96
C LEU A 108 -10.76 -6.99 -19.45
N ASN A 109 -10.24 -6.72 -20.65
CA ASN A 109 -9.12 -7.47 -21.18
C ASN A 109 -7.93 -7.43 -20.20
N ILE A 110 -7.24 -8.57 -20.06
CA ILE A 110 -6.17 -8.76 -19.07
C ILE A 110 -5.03 -7.74 -19.22
N TYR A 111 -4.69 -7.34 -20.45
CA TYR A 111 -3.64 -6.35 -20.71
C TYR A 111 -4.06 -4.94 -20.27
N TYR A 112 -5.31 -4.55 -20.56
CA TYR A 112 -5.84 -3.27 -20.09
C TYR A 112 -5.98 -3.24 -18.57
N SER A 113 -6.45 -4.32 -17.95
CA SER A 113 -6.52 -4.43 -16.49
C SER A 113 -5.13 -4.24 -15.87
N PHE A 114 -4.11 -4.86 -16.44
CA PHE A 114 -2.74 -4.72 -15.98
C PHE A 114 -2.20 -3.30 -16.15
N VAL A 115 -2.40 -2.67 -17.32
CA VAL A 115 -1.95 -1.30 -17.58
C VAL A 115 -2.61 -0.30 -16.63
N TYR A 116 -3.94 -0.37 -16.46
CA TYR A 116 -4.65 0.55 -15.55
C TYR A 116 -4.24 0.35 -14.10
N SER A 117 -4.02 -0.88 -13.65
CA SER A 117 -3.55 -1.16 -12.28
C SER A 117 -2.11 -0.68 -12.07
N SER A 118 -1.26 -0.75 -13.09
CA SER A 118 0.09 -0.20 -13.03
C SER A 118 0.08 1.33 -12.99
N LEU A 119 -0.78 1.98 -13.78
CA LEU A 119 -0.98 3.43 -13.73
C LEU A 119 -1.51 3.87 -12.36
N PHE A 120 -2.49 3.14 -11.81
CA PHE A 120 -2.98 3.38 -10.45
C PHE A 120 -1.83 3.33 -9.43
N SER A 121 -0.98 2.31 -9.51
CA SER A 121 0.18 2.16 -8.61
C SER A 121 1.18 3.32 -8.65
N ILE A 122 1.31 4.00 -9.81
CA ILE A 122 2.19 5.18 -9.96
C ILE A 122 1.56 6.43 -9.34
N LEU A 123 0.22 6.52 -9.36
CA LEU A 123 -0.53 7.72 -8.96
C LEU A 123 -1.01 7.67 -7.50
N ALA A 124 -1.04 6.48 -6.89
CA ALA A 124 -1.40 6.25 -5.51
C ALA A 124 -0.19 6.45 -4.58
#